data_a555f5c7084c1d4a38fa055bd97ac2d8
#
_entry.id   a555f5c7084c1d4a38fa055bd97ac2d8
#
_cell.length_a   1.000
_cell.length_b   1.000
_cell.length_c   1.000
_cell.angle_alpha   90.00
_cell.angle_beta   90.00
_cell.angle_gamma   90.00
#
_symmetry.space_group_name_H-M   'P 1'
#
loop_
_entity.id
_entity.type
_entity.pdbx_description
1 polymer ?
#
loop_
_entity_poly.entity_id
_entity_poly.type
_entity_poly.pdbx_seq_one_letter_code
_entity_poly.pdbx_strand_id
1 'polypeptide(L)'
;FSAKMFAVCIQYSKSREEAEDNLQDGFIKVLESIGQYKGKGSFEGWMKRIFINTALEKFRKNRSVQVVEEIPEVVDEDDVDDDVSIPPEVLFEFVNQLPEKYRLVFNLYVMEDMQHKEIAALLGISDGTSKSNLARAKEILKRKVNAYLRDE
;
A
#
# COMPACT_ATOMS: atom_id res chain seq x y z
N PHE A 1 -14.33 1.90 14.44
CA PHE A 1 -13.17 2.39 13.65
C PHE A 1 -11.87 1.59 13.88
N SER A 2 -11.68 1.01 15.06
CA SER A 2 -10.43 0.34 15.41
C SER A 2 -10.10 -0.83 14.47
N ALA A 3 -11.06 -1.72 14.19
CA ALA A 3 -10.85 -2.87 13.29
C ALA A 3 -10.52 -2.44 11.86
N LYS A 4 -11.22 -1.42 11.35
CA LYS A 4 -10.95 -0.88 10.00
C LYS A 4 -9.58 -0.22 9.92
N MET A 5 -9.20 0.54 10.93
CA MET A 5 -7.89 1.21 10.97
C MET A 5 -6.76 0.20 11.15
N PHE A 6 -6.97 -0.87 11.89
CA PHE A 6 -5.99 -1.95 12.00
C PHE A 6 -5.77 -2.65 10.65
N ALA A 7 -6.84 -2.90 9.89
CA ALA A 7 -6.73 -3.46 8.55
C ALA A 7 -5.89 -2.55 7.63
N VAL A 8 -6.10 -1.23 7.71
CA VAL A 8 -5.27 -0.25 6.99
C VAL A 8 -3.81 -0.33 7.43
N CYS A 9 -3.55 -0.41 8.74
CA CYS A 9 -2.18 -0.53 9.24
C CYS A 9 -1.48 -1.80 8.72
N ILE A 10 -2.18 -2.92 8.65
CA ILE A 10 -1.63 -4.16 8.08
C ILE A 10 -1.23 -3.98 6.62
N GLN A 11 -2.04 -3.29 5.82
CA GLN A 11 -1.75 -3.05 4.41
C GLN A 11 -0.47 -2.24 4.18
N TYR A 12 -0.13 -1.35 5.10
CA TYR A 12 0.97 -0.40 4.96
C TYR A 12 2.13 -0.64 5.92
N SER A 13 2.10 -1.72 6.68
CA SER A 13 3.16 -2.06 7.64
C SER A 13 3.89 -3.33 7.20
N LYS A 14 5.13 -3.46 7.64
CA LYS A 14 6.02 -4.56 7.27
C LYS A 14 5.70 -5.85 8.04
N SER A 15 5.09 -5.75 9.22
CA SER A 15 4.73 -6.86 10.07
C SER A 15 3.50 -6.53 10.91
N ARG A 16 2.89 -7.56 11.51
CA ARG A 16 1.77 -7.36 12.44
C ARG A 16 2.17 -6.50 13.64
N GLU A 17 3.36 -6.72 14.16
CA GLU A 17 3.92 -5.95 15.28
C GLU A 17 4.05 -4.47 14.93
N GLU A 18 4.59 -4.16 13.76
CA GLU A 18 4.66 -2.79 13.27
C GLU A 18 3.26 -2.19 13.04
N ALA A 19 2.32 -2.99 12.55
CA ALA A 19 0.93 -2.55 12.36
C ALA A 19 0.26 -2.18 13.69
N GLU A 20 0.50 -2.95 14.75
CA GLU A 20 0.01 -2.65 16.09
C GLU A 20 0.60 -1.34 16.62
N ASP A 21 1.90 -1.11 16.44
CA ASP A 21 2.56 0.15 16.81
C ASP A 21 2.00 1.33 16.00
N ASN A 22 1.78 1.14 14.70
CA ASN A 22 1.19 2.16 13.85
C ASN A 22 -0.24 2.48 14.23
N LEU A 23 -1.00 1.49 14.71
CA LEU A 23 -2.35 1.71 15.19
C LEU A 23 -2.36 2.65 16.41
N GLN A 24 -1.47 2.40 17.37
CA GLN A 24 -1.35 3.25 18.57
C GLN A 24 -0.89 4.66 18.19
N ASP A 25 0.18 4.78 17.41
CA ASP A 25 0.72 6.06 16.96
C ASP A 25 -0.30 6.85 16.14
N GLY A 26 -1.07 6.17 15.28
CA GLY A 26 -2.11 6.78 14.48
C GLY A 26 -3.24 7.36 15.31
N PHE A 27 -3.71 6.63 16.33
CA PHE A 27 -4.73 7.17 17.25
C PHE A 27 -4.25 8.36 18.04
N ILE A 28 -2.99 8.36 18.49
CA ILE A 28 -2.40 9.53 19.16
C ILE A 28 -2.42 10.74 18.22
N LYS A 29 -2.01 10.56 16.97
CA LYS A 29 -2.04 11.65 15.98
C LYS A 29 -3.45 12.11 15.64
N VAL A 30 -4.42 11.21 15.60
CA VAL A 30 -5.83 11.57 15.42
C VAL A 30 -6.30 12.48 16.55
N LEU A 31 -6.02 12.11 17.80
CA LEU A 31 -6.39 12.90 18.97
C LEU A 31 -5.73 14.29 18.98
N GLU A 32 -4.45 14.35 18.61
CA GLU A 32 -3.72 15.62 18.51
C GLU A 32 -4.26 16.52 17.38
N SER A 33 -4.78 15.94 16.32
CA SER A 33 -5.19 16.67 15.12
C SER A 33 -6.70 16.86 15.00
N ILE A 34 -7.49 16.36 15.94
CA ILE A 34 -8.97 16.36 15.84
C ILE A 34 -9.55 17.76 15.67
N GLY A 35 -8.93 18.77 16.27
CA GLY A 35 -9.33 20.15 16.10
C GLY A 35 -9.12 20.73 14.71
N GLN A 36 -8.30 20.06 13.89
CA GLN A 36 -8.00 20.48 12.52
C GLN A 36 -8.98 19.89 11.49
N TYR A 37 -9.80 18.91 11.89
CA TYR A 37 -10.82 18.35 11.01
C TYR A 37 -11.94 19.37 10.79
N LYS A 38 -12.11 19.80 9.53
CA LYS A 38 -13.03 20.88 9.17
C LYS A 38 -14.38 20.41 8.63
N GLY A 39 -14.71 19.12 8.80
CA GLY A 39 -15.96 18.57 8.30
C GLY A 39 -16.05 18.40 6.79
N LYS A 40 -14.94 18.56 6.07
CA LYS A 40 -14.86 18.32 4.63
C LYS A 40 -14.51 16.85 4.36
N GLY A 41 -15.40 16.13 3.69
CA GLY A 41 -15.26 14.69 3.47
C GLY A 41 -15.63 13.90 4.72
N SER A 42 -15.48 12.56 4.65
CA SER A 42 -15.79 11.71 5.77
C SER A 42 -14.71 11.76 6.84
N PHE A 43 -15.13 11.69 8.10
CA PHE A 43 -14.23 11.59 9.25
C PHE A 43 -13.36 10.32 9.15
N GLU A 44 -13.94 9.19 8.73
CA GLU A 44 -13.23 7.94 8.52
C GLU A 44 -12.13 8.09 7.46
N GLY A 45 -12.39 8.74 6.33
CA GLY A 45 -11.40 9.00 5.29
C GLY A 45 -10.27 9.89 5.76
N TRP A 46 -10.58 10.93 6.54
CA TRP A 46 -9.59 11.81 7.16
C TRP A 46 -8.69 11.03 8.13
N MET A 47 -9.30 10.20 8.99
CA MET A 47 -8.59 9.35 9.94
C MET A 47 -7.69 8.35 9.22
N LYS A 48 -8.20 7.67 8.20
CA LYS A 48 -7.47 6.70 7.37
C LYS A 48 -6.19 7.32 6.80
N ARG A 49 -6.26 8.54 6.31
CA ARG A 49 -5.10 9.27 5.78
C ARG A 49 -4.01 9.44 6.83
N ILE A 50 -4.38 9.72 8.07
CA ILE A 50 -3.43 9.85 9.19
C ILE A 50 -2.73 8.52 9.46
N PHE A 51 -3.46 7.42 9.46
CA PHE A 51 -2.86 6.08 9.67
C PHE A 51 -1.93 5.69 8.54
N ILE A 52 -2.31 5.95 7.29
CA ILE A 52 -1.44 5.69 6.14
C ILE A 52 -0.15 6.51 6.24
N ASN A 53 -0.26 7.80 6.50
CA ASN A 53 0.92 8.67 6.64
C ASN A 53 1.84 8.22 7.78
N THR A 54 1.28 7.76 8.89
CA THR A 54 2.04 7.23 10.03
C THR A 54 2.89 6.02 9.62
N ALA A 55 2.28 5.08 8.91
CA ALA A 55 2.98 3.89 8.42
C ALA A 55 4.06 4.25 7.38
N LEU A 56 3.77 5.18 6.48
CA LEU A 56 4.70 5.60 5.43
C LEU A 56 5.89 6.39 5.99
N GLU A 57 5.73 7.12 7.08
CA GLU A 57 6.85 7.78 7.75
C GLU A 57 7.89 6.76 8.22
N LYS A 58 7.45 5.65 8.79
CA LYS A 58 8.36 4.57 9.22
C LYS A 58 9.09 3.95 8.04
N PHE A 59 8.39 3.73 6.93
CA PHE A 59 9.01 3.22 5.71
C PHE A 59 10.10 4.17 5.19
N ARG A 60 9.83 5.47 5.14
CA ARG A 60 10.82 6.47 4.69
C ARG A 60 12.05 6.51 5.59
N LYS A 61 11.87 6.45 6.91
CA LYS A 61 12.98 6.45 7.87
C LYS A 61 13.87 5.21 7.72
N ASN A 62 13.26 4.04 7.57
CA ASN A 62 14.01 2.79 7.40
C ASN A 62 14.75 2.74 6.05
N ARG A 63 14.19 3.39 5.02
CA ARG A 63 14.77 3.41 3.68
C ARG A 63 16.02 4.27 3.56
N SER A 64 16.16 5.32 4.35
CA SER A 64 17.33 6.21 4.30
C SER A 64 18.64 5.47 4.58
N VAL A 65 18.59 4.24 5.10
CA VAL A 65 19.75 3.38 5.41
C VAL A 65 20.08 2.41 4.26
N GLN A 66 19.17 2.20 3.30
CA GLN A 66 19.36 1.25 2.19
C GLN A 66 19.02 1.89 0.85
N VAL A 67 19.99 2.63 0.28
CA VAL A 67 19.83 3.15 -1.08
C VAL A 67 20.36 2.11 -2.07
N VAL A 68 19.49 1.22 -2.54
CA VAL A 68 19.76 0.41 -3.73
C VAL A 68 18.72 0.81 -4.77
N GLU A 69 19.12 1.63 -5.75
CA GLU A 69 18.29 1.90 -6.91
C GLU A 69 18.33 0.66 -7.81
N GLU A 70 17.24 -0.09 -7.84
CA GLU A 70 17.05 -1.13 -8.85
C GLU A 70 16.71 -0.47 -10.18
N ILE A 71 17.45 -0.83 -11.22
CA ILE A 71 17.18 -0.40 -12.59
C ILE A 71 15.83 -1.01 -13.01
N PRO A 72 14.86 -0.18 -13.44
CA PRO A 72 13.55 -0.70 -13.82
C PRO A 72 13.66 -1.57 -15.07
N GLU A 73 13.28 -2.84 -14.96
CA GLU A 73 13.00 -3.66 -16.12
C GLU A 73 11.63 -3.27 -16.67
N VAL A 74 11.59 -3.01 -17.98
CA VAL A 74 10.34 -2.74 -18.68
C VAL A 74 9.57 -4.06 -18.79
N VAL A 75 8.47 -4.15 -18.06
CA VAL A 75 7.58 -5.31 -18.15
C VAL A 75 6.48 -4.96 -19.16
N ASP A 76 6.35 -5.77 -20.20
CA ASP A 76 5.24 -5.64 -21.14
C ASP A 76 3.92 -5.83 -20.40
N GLU A 77 3.00 -4.88 -20.59
CA GLU A 77 1.64 -4.99 -20.07
C GLU A 77 0.89 -6.05 -20.89
N ASP A 78 0.94 -7.30 -20.42
CA ASP A 78 -0.02 -8.29 -20.89
C ASP A 78 -1.36 -8.03 -20.21
N ASP A 79 -2.38 -7.78 -21.00
CA ASP A 79 -3.74 -7.59 -20.52
C ASP A 79 -4.19 -8.77 -19.67
N VAL A 80 -4.57 -8.48 -18.43
CA VAL A 80 -5.25 -9.45 -17.59
C VAL A 80 -6.63 -9.70 -18.20
N ASP A 81 -6.93 -10.94 -18.48
CA ASP A 81 -8.26 -11.35 -18.93
C ASP A 81 -9.29 -10.94 -17.87
N ASP A 82 -10.18 -10.02 -18.21
CA ASP A 82 -11.16 -9.43 -17.28
C ASP A 82 -12.22 -10.43 -16.78
N ASP A 83 -12.18 -11.65 -17.26
CA ASP A 83 -13.19 -12.69 -16.97
C ASP A 83 -12.81 -13.62 -15.80
N VAL A 84 -11.75 -13.29 -15.06
CA VAL A 84 -11.29 -14.16 -13.97
C VAL A 84 -11.91 -13.74 -12.66
N SER A 85 -12.81 -14.59 -12.14
CA SER A 85 -13.44 -14.40 -10.83
C SER A 85 -12.58 -15.03 -9.73
N ILE A 86 -11.94 -14.19 -8.92
CA ILE A 86 -11.21 -14.63 -7.72
C ILE A 86 -11.92 -14.04 -6.50
N PRO A 87 -12.13 -14.84 -5.43
CA PRO A 87 -12.69 -14.28 -4.20
C PRO A 87 -11.90 -13.07 -3.71
N PRO A 88 -12.55 -11.97 -3.33
CA PRO A 88 -11.84 -10.78 -2.83
C PRO A 88 -10.89 -11.06 -1.67
N GLU A 89 -11.22 -12.01 -0.81
CA GLU A 89 -10.39 -12.40 0.34
C GLU A 89 -9.06 -13.02 -0.10
N VAL A 90 -9.08 -13.82 -1.16
CA VAL A 90 -7.88 -14.45 -1.72
C VAL A 90 -6.98 -13.40 -2.36
N LEU A 91 -7.57 -12.49 -3.14
CA LEU A 91 -6.83 -11.40 -3.76
C LEU A 91 -6.19 -10.48 -2.70
N PHE A 92 -6.92 -10.15 -1.66
CA PHE A 92 -6.43 -9.35 -0.54
C PHE A 92 -5.23 -10.02 0.15
N GLU A 93 -5.29 -11.33 0.37
CA GLU A 93 -4.17 -12.09 0.92
C GLU A 93 -2.95 -12.04 0.01
N PHE A 94 -3.13 -12.18 -1.29
CA PHE A 94 -2.03 -12.08 -2.26
C PHE A 94 -1.36 -10.71 -2.22
N VAL A 95 -2.14 -9.65 -2.13
CA VAL A 95 -1.63 -8.28 -2.00
C VAL A 95 -0.80 -8.13 -0.72
N ASN A 96 -1.30 -8.65 0.41
CA ASN A 96 -0.59 -8.57 1.68
C ASN A 96 0.71 -9.39 1.71
N GLN A 97 0.85 -10.38 0.83
CA GLN A 97 2.08 -11.17 0.68
C GLN A 97 3.13 -10.50 -0.20
N LEU A 98 2.81 -9.43 -0.89
CA LEU A 98 3.77 -8.70 -1.71
C LEU A 98 4.92 -8.15 -0.87
N PRO A 99 6.16 -8.12 -1.41
CA PRO A 99 7.24 -7.39 -0.78
C PRO A 99 6.83 -5.94 -0.49
N GLU A 100 7.32 -5.40 0.62
CA GLU A 100 6.85 -4.10 1.17
C GLU A 100 6.85 -2.99 0.11
N LYS A 101 7.94 -2.80 -0.62
CA LYS A 101 8.05 -1.71 -1.62
C LYS A 101 7.01 -1.82 -2.75
N TYR A 102 6.67 -3.03 -3.16
CA TYR A 102 5.66 -3.27 -4.21
C TYR A 102 4.25 -3.14 -3.64
N ARG A 103 4.03 -3.66 -2.46
CA ARG A 103 2.74 -3.59 -1.76
C ARG A 103 2.32 -2.15 -1.51
N LEU A 104 3.23 -1.31 -1.01
CA LEU A 104 2.94 0.09 -0.70
C LEU A 104 2.52 0.86 -1.96
N VAL A 105 3.27 0.73 -3.05
CA VAL A 105 2.93 1.39 -4.32
C VAL A 105 1.61 0.87 -4.86
N PHE A 106 1.40 -0.45 -4.84
CA PHE A 106 0.16 -1.05 -5.31
C PHE A 106 -1.05 -0.53 -4.53
N ASN A 107 -0.98 -0.53 -3.21
CA ASN A 107 -2.08 -0.07 -2.36
C ASN A 107 -2.37 1.43 -2.55
N LEU A 108 -1.34 2.26 -2.64
CA LEU A 108 -1.52 3.69 -2.85
C LEU A 108 -2.11 4.00 -4.23
N TYR A 109 -1.70 3.27 -5.25
CA TYR A 109 -2.19 3.50 -6.61
C TYR A 109 -3.60 2.93 -6.81
N VAL A 110 -3.83 1.68 -6.42
CA VAL A 110 -5.09 0.96 -6.69
C VAL A 110 -6.17 1.27 -5.66
N MET A 111 -5.81 1.25 -4.37
CA MET A 111 -6.79 1.43 -3.28
C MET A 111 -7.05 2.89 -2.96
N GLU A 112 -6.04 3.75 -3.04
CA GLU A 112 -6.14 5.16 -2.70
C GLU A 112 -6.24 6.07 -3.92
N ASP A 113 -6.19 5.50 -5.12
CA ASP A 113 -6.32 6.23 -6.39
C ASP A 113 -5.31 7.38 -6.55
N MET A 114 -4.09 7.18 -6.05
CA MET A 114 -3.02 8.16 -6.15
C MET A 114 -2.25 8.04 -7.45
N GLN A 115 -1.82 9.17 -7.99
CA GLN A 115 -0.92 9.21 -9.14
C GLN A 115 0.52 8.93 -8.71
N HIS A 116 1.34 8.41 -9.62
CA HIS A 116 2.75 8.08 -9.34
C HIS A 116 3.54 9.26 -8.78
N LYS A 117 3.24 10.47 -9.21
CA LYS A 117 3.88 11.68 -8.71
C LYS A 117 3.63 11.90 -7.21
N GLU A 118 2.39 11.67 -6.77
CA GLU A 118 2.02 11.76 -5.35
C GLU A 118 2.65 10.62 -4.54
N ILE A 119 2.62 9.39 -5.09
CA ILE A 119 3.24 8.21 -4.45
C ILE A 119 4.73 8.42 -4.28
N ALA A 120 5.41 8.92 -5.32
CA ALA A 120 6.82 9.21 -5.30
C ALA A 120 7.19 10.20 -4.17
N ALA A 121 6.41 11.27 -4.03
CA ALA A 121 6.60 12.26 -2.97
C ALA A 121 6.41 11.65 -1.58
N LEU A 122 5.37 10.83 -1.39
CA LEU A 122 5.08 10.19 -0.10
C LEU A 122 6.12 9.16 0.32
N LEU A 123 6.62 8.37 -0.62
CA LEU A 123 7.58 7.29 -0.34
C LEU A 123 9.04 7.74 -0.44
N GLY A 124 9.32 8.93 -0.94
CA GLY A 124 10.69 9.40 -1.15
C GLY A 124 11.40 8.66 -2.27
N ILE A 125 10.69 8.31 -3.34
CA ILE A 125 11.20 7.62 -4.52
C ILE A 125 10.96 8.47 -5.77
N SER A 126 11.54 8.09 -6.91
CA SER A 126 11.26 8.73 -8.19
C SER A 126 9.94 8.25 -8.79
N ASP A 127 9.36 9.03 -9.69
CA ASP A 127 8.16 8.64 -10.46
C ASP A 127 8.41 7.34 -11.23
N GLY A 128 9.59 7.18 -11.83
CA GLY A 128 9.97 5.96 -12.54
C GLY A 128 10.04 4.75 -11.63
N THR A 129 10.56 4.90 -10.43
CA THR A 129 10.60 3.82 -9.43
C THR A 129 9.18 3.44 -8.99
N SER A 130 8.29 4.42 -8.81
CA SER A 130 6.89 4.14 -8.50
C SER A 130 6.24 3.31 -9.61
N LYS A 131 6.44 3.69 -10.88
CA LYS A 131 5.90 2.95 -12.03
C LYS A 131 6.44 1.52 -12.11
N SER A 132 7.75 1.35 -11.94
CA SER A 132 8.38 0.03 -11.99
C SER A 132 7.95 -0.86 -10.82
N ASN A 133 7.80 -0.30 -9.63
CA ASN A 133 7.30 -1.04 -8.47
C ASN A 133 5.85 -1.50 -8.68
N LEU A 134 5.01 -0.67 -9.28
CA LEU A 134 3.64 -1.08 -9.63
C LEU A 134 3.64 -2.21 -10.66
N ALA A 135 4.46 -2.12 -11.70
CA ALA A 135 4.58 -3.16 -12.71
C ALA A 135 5.03 -4.50 -12.10
N ARG A 136 6.00 -4.46 -11.18
CA ARG A 136 6.46 -5.65 -10.46
C ARG A 136 5.37 -6.23 -9.57
N ALA A 137 4.63 -5.38 -8.85
CA ALA A 137 3.50 -5.82 -8.03
C ALA A 137 2.47 -6.57 -8.88
N LYS A 138 2.08 -6.00 -10.01
CA LYS A 138 1.13 -6.62 -10.95
C LYS A 138 1.63 -7.95 -11.50
N GLU A 139 2.92 -8.03 -11.84
CA GLU A 139 3.53 -9.27 -12.33
C GLU A 139 3.46 -10.38 -11.28
N ILE A 140 3.82 -10.09 -10.04
CA ILE A 140 3.75 -11.07 -8.95
C ILE A 140 2.32 -11.52 -8.71
N LEU A 141 1.37 -10.58 -8.67
CA LEU A 141 -0.05 -10.89 -8.48
C LEU A 141 -0.60 -11.74 -9.60
N LYS A 142 -0.25 -11.43 -10.84
CA LYS A 142 -0.66 -12.22 -12.02
C LYS A 142 -0.19 -13.67 -11.91
N ARG A 143 1.05 -13.90 -11.50
CA ARG A 143 1.59 -15.26 -11.30
C ARG A 143 0.84 -16.00 -10.20
N LYS A 144 0.55 -15.35 -9.08
CA LYS A 144 -0.20 -15.95 -7.96
C LYS A 144 -1.63 -16.29 -8.37
N VAL A 145 -2.29 -15.40 -9.10
CA VAL A 145 -3.64 -15.62 -9.63
C VAL A 145 -3.66 -16.81 -10.58
N ASN A 146 -2.72 -16.87 -11.51
CA ASN A 146 -2.63 -17.98 -12.45
C ASN A 146 -2.37 -19.32 -11.76
N ALA A 147 -1.51 -19.35 -10.74
CA ALA A 147 -1.27 -20.56 -9.95
C ALA A 147 -2.53 -20.99 -9.18
N TYR A 148 -3.24 -20.05 -8.59
CA TYR A 148 -4.50 -20.31 -7.88
C TYR A 148 -5.55 -20.94 -8.81
N LEU A 149 -5.69 -20.40 -10.02
CA LEU A 149 -6.67 -20.90 -10.99
C LEU A 149 -6.33 -22.30 -11.53
N ARG A 150 -5.06 -22.67 -11.58
CA ARG A 150 -4.64 -24.02 -12.02
C ARG A 150 -4.95 -25.07 -10.97
N ASP A 151 -4.96 -24.71 -9.70
CA ASP A 151 -5.17 -25.63 -8.59
C ASP A 151 -6.65 -25.90 -8.30
N GLU A 152 -7.57 -25.24 -9.02
CA GLU A 152 -9.01 -25.48 -8.93
C GLU A 152 -9.50 -26.53 -9.92
#